data_bb713cc9b9ef5e3f5cd13486276c8178
#
_entry.id   bb713cc9b9ef5e3f5cd13486276c8178
#
_cell.length_a   1.000
_cell.length_b   1.000
_cell.length_c   1.000
_cell.angle_alpha   90.00
_cell.angle_beta   90.00
_cell.angle_gamma   90.00
#
_symmetry.space_group_name_H-M   'P 1'
#
loop_
_entity.id
_entity.type
_entity.pdbx_description
1 polymer ?
#
loop_
_entity_poly.entity_id
_entity_poly.type
_entity_poly.pdbx_seq_one_letter_code
_entity_poly.pdbx_strand_id
1 'polypeptide(L)'
;MEQGSVLIVMVAALVIPIAMARLNVSNIPTAVAEIITGIILGKSAFNIVQANEMLTLMSSLGVIMLMFLSGMEIDFDLFKKGPDKNQDGQNPVQLAGQAFGLIIITAAVLGIILRSLGLFSDFFLATILFSTVALGVVIATLKEKEILGRPAGQTILLTAVLGEVVPMLSLTIYASLNGGDAKRLWLIILLFLAAIILLRRFKQPYIWFSRISKATTQLDIRLAFCLIFVLVTIAETVGAENILGAFLAGMVMKLLEPTEATKDKLTSIGYGFLIPFFFIMTGVKLNLRELFAHPQALALIPILVVCFIIAKLPAMLVYRRRFSTRNSFAGSFLVVTTITLVLPSLTVARNLHAITANQSDAFILAAVIVCIIAPIVFNSVYKLEKADLIKQRVVFVGTNTFTVPVAQQLSKNWYNVRMLTDNEDNYKTFNSEVASLTYLPTIDEESLRAGHYFDTDIMVICFPADSKNARLAKIAKGAGVGRVIAGQNDPGRGQSRMKVLKDLGVEIYNRFNVHISVLRSLIETPSILEMLTDTEAGLFEAVVRNPNIVGQELHTLPFIDQITVSR
;
A
#
# COMPACT_ATOMS: atom_id res chain seq x y z
N MET A 1 8.08 -38.43 12.97
CA MET A 1 8.16 -37.13 13.67
C MET A 1 8.22 -35.93 12.71
N GLU A 2 8.86 -36.05 11.54
CA GLU A 2 8.99 -34.95 10.59
C GLU A 2 7.65 -34.45 10.03
N GLN A 3 6.76 -35.34 9.60
CA GLN A 3 5.43 -34.99 9.11
C GLN A 3 4.54 -34.37 10.19
N GLY A 4 4.71 -34.76 11.45
CA GLY A 4 3.98 -34.16 12.57
C GLY A 4 4.31 -32.69 12.80
N SER A 5 5.59 -32.29 12.67
CA SER A 5 6.02 -30.90 12.81
C SER A 5 5.40 -30.00 11.71
N VAL A 6 5.31 -30.49 10.46
CA VAL A 6 4.67 -29.77 9.36
C VAL A 6 3.17 -29.55 9.63
N LEU A 7 2.48 -30.60 10.07
CA LEU A 7 1.06 -30.53 10.42
C LEU A 7 0.81 -29.53 11.55
N ILE A 8 1.62 -29.54 12.60
CA ILE A 8 1.48 -28.64 13.74
C ILE A 8 1.66 -27.19 13.30
N VAL A 9 2.67 -26.88 12.46
CA VAL A 9 2.88 -25.51 11.92
C VAL A 9 1.70 -25.08 11.05
N MET A 10 1.15 -25.98 10.22
CA MET A 10 0.00 -25.68 9.37
C MET A 10 -1.26 -25.41 10.22
N VAL A 11 -1.51 -26.22 11.25
CA VAL A 11 -2.62 -26.00 12.19
C VAL A 11 -2.43 -24.69 12.95
N ALA A 12 -1.20 -24.38 13.40
CA ALA A 12 -0.90 -23.11 14.05
C ALA A 12 -1.19 -21.93 13.12
N ALA A 13 -0.75 -21.97 11.86
CA ALA A 13 -1.02 -20.94 10.86
C ALA A 13 -2.54 -20.68 10.66
N LEU A 14 -3.37 -21.72 10.76
CA LEU A 14 -4.82 -21.60 10.70
C LEU A 14 -5.41 -21.04 12.00
N VAL A 15 -4.95 -21.51 13.15
CA VAL A 15 -5.55 -21.18 14.45
C VAL A 15 -5.22 -19.76 14.90
N ILE A 16 -4.03 -19.24 14.57
CA ILE A 16 -3.57 -17.92 15.01
C ILE A 16 -4.53 -16.80 14.59
N PRO A 17 -4.90 -16.63 13.31
CA PRO A 17 -5.84 -15.57 12.91
C PRO A 17 -7.22 -15.73 13.58
N ILE A 18 -7.69 -16.97 13.74
CA ILE A 18 -8.96 -17.26 14.41
C ILE A 18 -8.91 -16.85 15.89
N ALA A 19 -7.82 -17.20 16.59
CA ALA A 19 -7.62 -16.82 17.97
C ALA A 19 -7.52 -15.29 18.14
N MET A 20 -6.78 -14.61 17.28
CA MET A 20 -6.67 -13.15 17.27
C MET A 20 -8.03 -12.48 17.07
N ALA A 21 -8.82 -12.96 16.11
CA ALA A 21 -10.17 -12.45 15.85
C ALA A 21 -11.09 -12.67 17.05
N ARG A 22 -11.06 -13.87 17.67
CA ARG A 22 -11.89 -14.21 18.83
C ARG A 22 -11.52 -13.44 20.10
N LEU A 23 -10.24 -13.12 20.27
CA LEU A 23 -9.73 -12.36 21.39
C LEU A 23 -9.75 -10.85 21.17
N ASN A 24 -10.28 -10.37 20.03
CA ASN A 24 -10.29 -8.97 19.61
C ASN A 24 -8.90 -8.31 19.63
N VAL A 25 -7.86 -9.06 19.30
CA VAL A 25 -6.48 -8.56 19.23
C VAL A 25 -6.21 -8.00 17.84
N SER A 26 -6.81 -6.84 17.52
CA SER A 26 -6.63 -6.18 16.21
C SER A 26 -5.37 -5.32 16.12
N ASN A 27 -4.81 -4.89 17.26
CA ASN A 27 -3.68 -3.96 17.29
C ASN A 27 -2.31 -4.63 17.10
N ILE A 28 -2.23 -5.95 17.12
CA ILE A 28 -0.98 -6.71 16.95
C ILE A 28 -0.95 -7.28 15.53
N PRO A 29 0.11 -7.02 14.74
CA PRO A 29 0.26 -7.65 13.43
C PRO A 29 0.27 -9.18 13.53
N THR A 30 -0.43 -9.86 12.62
CA THR A 30 -0.51 -11.35 12.58
C THR A 30 0.88 -12.00 12.54
N ALA A 31 1.81 -11.41 11.79
CA ALA A 31 3.22 -11.84 11.74
C ALA A 31 3.88 -11.95 13.12
N VAL A 32 3.58 -11.01 14.02
CA VAL A 32 4.09 -11.02 15.40
C VAL A 32 3.48 -12.17 16.20
N ALA A 33 2.17 -12.39 16.07
CA ALA A 33 1.48 -13.50 16.74
C ALA A 33 2.01 -14.86 16.24
N GLU A 34 2.32 -14.96 14.94
CA GLU A 34 2.92 -16.15 14.33
C GLU A 34 4.32 -16.43 14.88
N ILE A 35 5.17 -15.40 15.05
CA ILE A 35 6.49 -15.55 15.66
C ILE A 35 6.36 -15.98 17.13
N ILE A 36 5.49 -15.34 17.91
CA ILE A 36 5.26 -15.70 19.32
C ILE A 36 4.80 -17.15 19.43
N THR A 37 3.87 -17.57 18.57
CA THR A 37 3.42 -18.98 18.54
C THR A 37 4.57 -19.91 18.15
N GLY A 38 5.41 -19.52 17.20
CA GLY A 38 6.62 -20.25 16.85
C GLY A 38 7.58 -20.42 18.03
N ILE A 39 7.78 -19.38 18.84
CA ILE A 39 8.58 -19.42 20.08
C ILE A 39 8.01 -20.45 21.06
N ILE A 40 6.68 -20.47 21.22
CA ILE A 40 5.98 -21.40 22.11
C ILE A 40 6.14 -22.85 21.64
N LEU A 41 5.99 -23.10 20.34
CA LEU A 41 6.08 -24.43 19.73
C LEU A 41 7.52 -24.92 19.59
N GLY A 42 8.49 -24.02 19.54
CA GLY A 42 9.91 -24.29 19.32
C GLY A 42 10.69 -24.65 20.58
N LYS A 43 12.02 -24.63 20.43
CA LYS A 43 13.00 -24.99 21.49
C LYS A 43 12.90 -24.13 22.74
N SER A 44 12.35 -22.92 22.61
CA SER A 44 12.24 -21.94 23.69
C SER A 44 11.26 -22.38 24.79
N ALA A 45 10.17 -23.07 24.43
CA ALA A 45 9.14 -23.49 25.38
C ALA A 45 8.88 -25.02 25.30
N PHE A 46 7.94 -25.45 24.47
CA PHE A 46 7.47 -26.83 24.46
C PHE A 46 8.31 -27.80 23.62
N ASN A 47 9.12 -27.30 22.68
CA ASN A 47 9.97 -28.10 21.78
C ASN A 47 9.19 -29.19 21.00
N ILE A 48 7.95 -28.86 20.60
CA ILE A 48 7.05 -29.76 19.86
C ILE A 48 7.40 -29.79 18.38
N VAL A 49 7.80 -28.63 17.82
CA VAL A 49 8.19 -28.45 16.42
C VAL A 49 9.70 -28.42 16.30
N GLN A 50 10.22 -29.29 15.43
CA GLN A 50 11.64 -29.30 15.06
C GLN A 50 11.78 -28.90 13.58
N ALA A 51 12.81 -28.10 13.30
CA ALA A 51 13.14 -27.74 11.94
C ALA A 51 13.56 -28.98 11.14
N ASN A 52 12.90 -29.20 10.01
CA ASN A 52 13.22 -30.22 9.01
C ASN A 52 13.37 -29.59 7.62
N GLU A 53 13.78 -30.37 6.63
CA GLU A 53 13.99 -29.88 5.27
C GLU A 53 12.72 -29.27 4.65
N MET A 54 11.57 -29.93 4.84
CA MET A 54 10.29 -29.46 4.32
C MET A 54 9.87 -28.11 4.93
N LEU A 55 9.97 -27.96 6.25
CA LEU A 55 9.66 -26.70 6.93
C LEU A 55 10.64 -25.60 6.58
N THR A 56 11.91 -25.96 6.38
CA THR A 56 12.93 -25.00 5.95
C THR A 56 12.64 -24.51 4.52
N LEU A 57 12.28 -25.42 3.61
CA LEU A 57 11.86 -25.07 2.25
C LEU A 57 10.61 -24.17 2.26
N MET A 58 9.56 -24.54 3.00
CA MET A 58 8.35 -23.72 3.13
C MET A 58 8.65 -22.34 3.71
N SER A 59 9.51 -22.27 4.71
CA SER A 59 9.96 -20.99 5.29
C SER A 59 10.72 -20.14 4.29
N SER A 60 11.59 -20.73 3.46
CA SER A 60 12.31 -20.04 2.39
C SER A 60 11.38 -19.51 1.29
N LEU A 61 10.40 -20.33 0.88
CA LEU A 61 9.36 -19.88 -0.05
C LEU A 61 8.49 -18.76 0.57
N GLY A 62 8.26 -18.82 1.88
CA GLY A 62 7.54 -17.78 2.62
C GLY A 62 8.24 -16.43 2.58
N VAL A 63 9.54 -16.38 2.83
CA VAL A 63 10.31 -15.12 2.75
C VAL A 63 10.42 -14.60 1.32
N ILE A 64 10.61 -15.48 0.33
CA ILE A 64 10.60 -15.12 -1.09
C ILE A 64 9.26 -14.47 -1.46
N MET A 65 8.15 -15.09 -1.06
CA MET A 65 6.81 -14.56 -1.34
C MET A 65 6.54 -13.24 -0.60
N LEU A 66 7.02 -13.11 0.63
CA LEU A 66 6.93 -11.86 1.40
C LEU A 66 7.65 -10.71 0.68
N MET A 67 8.87 -10.95 0.22
CA MET A 67 9.65 -9.95 -0.52
C MET A 67 9.05 -9.61 -1.88
N PHE A 68 8.51 -10.61 -2.58
CA PHE A 68 7.77 -10.39 -3.82
C PHE A 68 6.55 -9.49 -3.61
N LEU A 69 5.74 -9.76 -2.60
CA LEU A 69 4.57 -8.92 -2.29
C LEU A 69 4.98 -7.52 -1.85
N SER A 70 6.03 -7.37 -1.03
CA SER A 70 6.59 -6.05 -0.69
C SER A 70 7.02 -5.27 -1.93
N GLY A 71 7.65 -5.94 -2.91
CA GLY A 71 7.99 -5.32 -4.19
C GLY A 71 6.77 -4.87 -5.00
N MET A 72 5.67 -5.63 -4.95
CA MET A 72 4.40 -5.30 -5.61
C MET A 72 3.65 -4.14 -4.93
N GLU A 73 3.87 -3.88 -3.65
CA GLU A 73 3.22 -2.81 -2.90
C GLU A 73 3.78 -1.42 -3.25
N ILE A 74 4.96 -1.34 -3.88
CA ILE A 74 5.57 -0.06 -4.25
C ILE A 74 4.76 0.61 -5.35
N ASP A 75 4.26 1.82 -5.05
CA ASP A 75 3.58 2.67 -6.03
C ASP A 75 4.56 3.69 -6.63
N PHE A 76 5.03 3.39 -7.86
CA PHE A 76 5.95 4.26 -8.58
C PHE A 76 5.34 5.60 -9.02
N ASP A 77 4.01 5.68 -9.11
CA ASP A 77 3.34 6.91 -9.52
C ASP A 77 3.39 7.98 -8.41
N LEU A 78 3.56 7.57 -7.16
CA LEU A 78 3.82 8.49 -6.05
C LEU A 78 5.12 9.30 -6.23
N PHE A 79 6.12 8.72 -6.90
CA PHE A 79 7.37 9.40 -7.20
C PHE A 79 7.30 10.29 -8.43
N LYS A 80 6.33 10.06 -9.34
CA LYS A 80 6.16 10.82 -10.58
C LYS A 80 5.31 12.09 -10.40
N LYS A 81 4.43 12.13 -9.41
CA LYS A 81 3.61 13.31 -9.13
C LYS A 81 4.53 14.45 -8.69
N GLY A 82 4.82 15.36 -9.62
CA GLY A 82 5.55 16.59 -9.36
C GLY A 82 4.85 17.46 -8.30
N PRO A 83 5.50 18.53 -7.83
CA PRO A 83 4.90 19.42 -6.82
C PRO A 83 3.59 19.98 -7.38
N ASP A 84 2.49 19.72 -6.67
CA ASP A 84 1.22 20.40 -6.90
C ASP A 84 1.45 21.88 -6.61
N LYS A 85 1.60 22.69 -7.66
CA LYS A 85 1.99 24.12 -7.56
C LYS A 85 0.97 24.98 -6.79
N ASN A 86 -0.19 24.43 -6.44
CA ASN A 86 -1.29 25.13 -5.79
C ASN A 86 -1.49 24.77 -4.31
N GLN A 87 -0.61 23.95 -3.71
CA GLN A 87 -0.66 23.70 -2.26
C GLN A 87 0.58 24.30 -1.61
N ASP A 88 0.39 25.20 -0.66
CA ASP A 88 1.41 25.79 0.25
C ASP A 88 2.02 24.69 1.15
N GLY A 89 2.70 23.71 0.57
CA GLY A 89 3.29 22.60 1.32
C GLY A 89 4.40 21.89 0.56
N GLN A 90 5.44 21.48 1.29
CA GLN A 90 6.56 20.72 0.73
C GLN A 90 6.06 19.39 0.15
N ASN A 91 6.64 18.96 -0.97
CA ASN A 91 6.33 17.72 -1.66
C ASN A 91 6.54 16.51 -0.72
N PRO A 92 5.55 15.58 -0.59
CA PRO A 92 5.69 14.37 0.23
C PRO A 92 6.94 13.55 -0.06
N VAL A 93 7.38 13.50 -1.33
CA VAL A 93 8.61 12.80 -1.74
C VAL A 93 9.86 13.45 -1.14
N GLN A 94 9.94 14.78 -1.14
CA GLN A 94 11.07 15.50 -0.56
C GLN A 94 11.11 15.34 0.96
N LEU A 95 9.95 15.43 1.61
CA LEU A 95 9.85 15.20 3.06
C LEU A 95 10.25 13.77 3.42
N ALA A 96 9.76 12.78 2.70
CA ALA A 96 10.11 11.37 2.93
C ALA A 96 11.62 11.13 2.72
N GLY A 97 12.20 11.69 1.65
CA GLY A 97 13.64 11.59 1.40
C GLY A 97 14.50 12.23 2.50
N GLN A 98 14.10 13.41 2.98
CA GLN A 98 14.80 14.08 4.10
C GLN A 98 14.63 13.32 5.42
N ALA A 99 13.42 12.82 5.71
CA ALA A 99 13.15 12.04 6.91
C ALA A 99 13.97 10.75 6.91
N PHE A 100 14.00 10.03 5.78
CA PHE A 100 14.78 8.82 5.63
C PHE A 100 16.29 9.08 5.68
N GLY A 101 16.76 10.19 5.10
CA GLY A 101 18.16 10.63 5.23
C GLY A 101 18.58 10.82 6.69
N LEU A 102 17.73 11.45 7.51
CA LEU A 102 17.97 11.58 8.96
C LEU A 102 17.97 10.22 9.67
N ILE A 103 17.09 9.30 9.27
CA ILE A 103 17.07 7.93 9.82
C ILE A 103 18.41 7.24 9.55
N ILE A 104 18.93 7.28 8.32
CA ILE A 104 20.23 6.67 7.97
C ILE A 104 21.36 7.28 8.81
N ILE A 105 21.43 8.61 8.89
CA ILE A 105 22.46 9.30 9.67
C ILE A 105 22.40 8.87 11.14
N THR A 106 21.22 8.85 11.73
CA THR A 106 21.05 8.44 13.13
C THR A 106 21.37 6.96 13.33
N ALA A 107 20.95 6.08 12.40
CA ALA A 107 21.29 4.66 12.42
C ALA A 107 22.81 4.45 12.34
N ALA A 108 23.52 5.21 11.49
CA ALA A 108 24.98 5.16 11.40
C ALA A 108 25.66 5.63 12.70
N VAL A 109 25.18 6.71 13.30
CA VAL A 109 25.70 7.20 14.60
C VAL A 109 25.50 6.13 15.69
N LEU A 110 24.30 5.51 15.76
CA LEU A 110 24.04 4.42 16.71
C LEU A 110 24.93 3.20 16.45
N GLY A 111 25.16 2.85 15.17
CA GLY A 111 26.09 1.78 14.81
C GLY A 111 27.52 2.05 15.30
N ILE A 112 28.00 3.29 15.17
CA ILE A 112 29.31 3.72 15.71
C ILE A 112 29.33 3.63 17.24
N ILE A 113 28.29 4.09 17.91
CA ILE A 113 28.18 4.04 19.38
C ILE A 113 28.20 2.58 19.87
N LEU A 114 27.38 1.70 19.28
CA LEU A 114 27.34 0.28 19.67
C LEU A 114 28.69 -0.42 19.45
N ARG A 115 29.39 -0.06 18.36
CA ARG A 115 30.75 -0.55 18.10
C ARG A 115 31.73 -0.06 19.14
N SER A 116 31.70 1.23 19.50
CA SER A 116 32.61 1.81 20.51
C SER A 116 32.38 1.25 21.91
N LEU A 117 31.14 0.84 22.21
CA LEU A 117 30.77 0.17 23.46
C LEU A 117 31.09 -1.34 23.46
N GLY A 118 31.56 -1.90 22.35
CA GLY A 118 31.85 -3.32 22.20
C GLY A 118 30.61 -4.23 22.18
N LEU A 119 29.42 -3.63 22.03
CA LEU A 119 28.15 -4.36 22.02
C LEU A 119 27.84 -5.00 20.66
N PHE A 120 28.30 -4.35 19.58
CA PHE A 120 28.10 -4.81 18.21
C PHE A 120 29.28 -4.40 17.33
N SER A 121 29.93 -5.36 16.69
CA SER A 121 31.20 -5.11 15.98
C SER A 121 31.02 -4.50 14.59
N ASP A 122 29.92 -4.86 13.90
CA ASP A 122 29.70 -4.48 12.51
C ASP A 122 28.81 -3.23 12.38
N PHE A 123 29.48 -2.10 12.15
CA PHE A 123 28.84 -0.79 11.97
C PHE A 123 27.90 -0.75 10.74
N PHE A 124 28.30 -1.35 9.61
CA PHE A 124 27.47 -1.31 8.40
C PHE A 124 26.18 -2.11 8.57
N LEU A 125 26.30 -3.30 9.13
CA LEU A 125 25.16 -4.16 9.42
C LEU A 125 24.21 -3.47 10.43
N ALA A 126 24.74 -2.86 11.50
CA ALA A 126 23.94 -2.10 12.46
C ALA A 126 23.17 -0.95 11.76
N THR A 127 23.85 -0.19 10.88
CA THR A 127 23.23 0.89 10.12
C THR A 127 22.09 0.37 9.23
N ILE A 128 22.30 -0.74 8.53
CA ILE A 128 21.27 -1.38 7.72
C ILE A 128 20.07 -1.79 8.60
N LEU A 129 20.31 -2.54 9.68
CA LEU A 129 19.25 -3.04 10.54
C LEU A 129 18.42 -1.90 11.16
N PHE A 130 19.08 -0.85 11.68
CA PHE A 130 18.36 0.27 12.29
C PHE A 130 17.68 1.21 11.29
N SER A 131 18.02 1.18 10.01
CA SER A 131 17.35 1.98 8.98
C SER A 131 16.15 1.28 8.34
N THR A 132 15.95 -0.04 8.57
CA THR A 132 14.82 -0.80 8.00
C THR A 132 13.48 -0.34 8.53
N VAL A 133 12.45 -0.37 7.68
CA VAL A 133 11.05 -0.11 8.04
C VAL A 133 10.18 -1.23 7.46
N ALA A 134 9.21 -1.71 8.20
CA ALA A 134 8.28 -2.74 7.74
C ALA A 134 7.12 -2.10 6.94
N LEU A 135 7.24 -2.03 5.62
CA LEU A 135 6.27 -1.40 4.73
C LEU A 135 4.86 -1.98 4.89
N GLY A 136 4.72 -3.30 4.93
CA GLY A 136 3.42 -3.97 5.06
C GLY A 136 2.67 -3.59 6.34
N VAL A 137 3.38 -3.47 7.48
CA VAL A 137 2.77 -3.03 8.75
C VAL A 137 2.35 -1.56 8.68
N VAL A 138 3.16 -0.71 8.06
CA VAL A 138 2.84 0.71 7.86
C VAL A 138 1.61 0.86 6.97
N ILE A 139 1.53 0.15 5.83
CA ILE A 139 0.37 0.17 4.93
C ILE A 139 -0.89 -0.29 5.66
N ALA A 140 -0.83 -1.41 6.38
CA ALA A 140 -1.98 -1.93 7.12
C ALA A 140 -2.51 -0.91 8.14
N THR A 141 -1.62 -0.29 8.92
CA THR A 141 -1.98 0.70 9.93
C THR A 141 -2.55 1.98 9.31
N LEU A 142 -1.98 2.46 8.19
CA LEU A 142 -2.48 3.66 7.49
C LEU A 142 -3.84 3.40 6.81
N LYS A 143 -4.08 2.17 6.31
CA LYS A 143 -5.39 1.76 5.77
C LYS A 143 -6.44 1.69 6.86
N GLU A 144 -6.13 1.10 8.01
CA GLU A 144 -7.04 1.01 9.16
C GLU A 144 -7.49 2.40 9.64
N LYS A 145 -6.60 3.40 9.57
CA LYS A 145 -6.89 4.80 9.92
C LYS A 145 -7.49 5.62 8.76
N GLU A 146 -7.66 5.02 7.57
CA GLU A 146 -8.18 5.68 6.36
C GLU A 146 -7.39 6.93 5.92
N ILE A 147 -6.07 6.93 6.19
CA ILE A 147 -5.17 8.04 5.86
C ILE A 147 -4.15 7.70 4.79
N LEU A 148 -4.18 6.50 4.23
CA LEU A 148 -3.20 6.05 3.23
C LEU A 148 -3.11 7.01 2.03
N GLY A 149 -4.24 7.51 1.53
CA GLY A 149 -4.31 8.47 0.42
C GLY A 149 -4.10 9.94 0.82
N ARG A 150 -3.92 10.25 2.10
CA ARG A 150 -3.79 11.62 2.62
C ARG A 150 -2.32 12.05 2.65
N PRO A 151 -2.01 13.36 2.65
CA PRO A 151 -0.62 13.84 2.62
C PRO A 151 0.26 13.28 3.73
N ALA A 152 -0.28 13.17 4.95
CA ALA A 152 0.43 12.58 6.09
C ALA A 152 0.71 11.10 5.86
N GLY A 153 -0.30 10.32 5.48
CA GLY A 153 -0.18 8.90 5.18
C GLY A 153 0.79 8.65 4.02
N GLN A 154 0.72 9.46 2.97
CA GLN A 154 1.62 9.36 1.81
C GLN A 154 3.09 9.65 2.18
N THR A 155 3.34 10.67 3.02
CA THR A 155 4.70 10.99 3.47
C THR A 155 5.28 9.85 4.31
N ILE A 156 4.50 9.30 5.25
CA ILE A 156 4.90 8.16 6.07
C ILE A 156 5.14 6.92 5.21
N LEU A 157 4.23 6.64 4.26
CA LEU A 157 4.32 5.52 3.32
C LEU A 157 5.60 5.61 2.48
N LEU A 158 5.90 6.76 1.89
CA LEU A 158 7.10 6.97 1.09
C LEU A 158 8.38 6.83 1.92
N THR A 159 8.37 7.27 3.19
CA THR A 159 9.48 7.04 4.12
C THR A 159 9.67 5.55 4.38
N ALA A 160 8.58 4.79 4.54
CA ALA A 160 8.63 3.35 4.74
C ALA A 160 9.13 2.61 3.47
N VAL A 161 8.70 3.02 2.28
CA VAL A 161 9.22 2.48 1.00
C VAL A 161 10.74 2.69 0.91
N LEU A 162 11.24 3.87 1.22
CA LEU A 162 12.69 4.12 1.25
C LEU A 162 13.37 3.26 2.33
N GLY A 163 12.73 3.09 3.50
CA GLY A 163 13.21 2.24 4.60
C GLY A 163 13.15 0.73 4.33
N GLU A 164 12.55 0.30 3.25
CA GLU A 164 12.60 -1.09 2.78
C GLU A 164 13.58 -1.24 1.61
N VAL A 165 13.47 -0.39 0.59
CA VAL A 165 14.29 -0.48 -0.63
C VAL A 165 15.77 -0.21 -0.37
N VAL A 166 16.10 0.88 0.31
CA VAL A 166 17.50 1.29 0.50
C VAL A 166 18.27 0.33 1.39
N PRO A 167 17.75 -0.11 2.57
CA PRO A 167 18.44 -1.11 3.38
C PRO A 167 18.58 -2.46 2.67
N MET A 168 17.60 -2.89 1.86
CA MET A 168 17.69 -4.12 1.08
C MET A 168 18.82 -4.07 0.05
N LEU A 169 18.95 -2.96 -0.67
CA LEU A 169 20.07 -2.74 -1.59
C LEU A 169 21.41 -2.72 -0.85
N SER A 170 21.44 -2.03 0.30
CA SER A 170 22.64 -1.95 1.14
C SER A 170 23.03 -3.32 1.70
N LEU A 171 22.05 -4.16 2.09
CA LEU A 171 22.28 -5.53 2.53
C LEU A 171 22.90 -6.38 1.41
N THR A 172 22.41 -6.25 0.19
CA THR A 172 22.95 -6.99 -0.96
C THR A 172 24.39 -6.59 -1.25
N ILE A 173 24.71 -5.29 -1.19
CA ILE A 173 26.07 -4.79 -1.33
C ILE A 173 26.93 -5.32 -0.18
N TYR A 174 26.44 -5.26 1.05
CA TYR A 174 27.11 -5.77 2.24
C TYR A 174 27.42 -7.27 2.12
N ALA A 175 26.45 -8.08 1.72
CA ALA A 175 26.61 -9.53 1.56
C ALA A 175 27.65 -9.86 0.47
N SER A 176 27.61 -9.15 -0.64
CA SER A 176 28.58 -9.35 -1.74
C SER A 176 30.01 -8.95 -1.36
N LEU A 177 30.17 -7.90 -0.56
CA LEU A 177 31.50 -7.48 -0.06
C LEU A 177 32.10 -8.47 0.95
N ASN A 178 31.27 -9.02 1.83
CA ASN A 178 31.71 -9.94 2.90
C ASN A 178 31.69 -11.41 2.48
N GLY A 179 30.90 -11.77 1.46
CA GLY A 179 30.81 -13.13 0.91
C GLY A 179 31.93 -13.52 -0.10
N GLY A 180 32.88 -12.63 -0.36
CA GLY A 180 34.04 -12.91 -1.23
C GLY A 180 33.82 -12.71 -2.72
N ASP A 181 32.62 -12.39 -3.18
CA ASP A 181 32.24 -12.21 -4.61
C ASP A 181 32.12 -10.75 -5.04
N ALA A 182 32.87 -9.84 -4.40
CA ALA A 182 32.85 -8.40 -4.70
C ALA A 182 33.03 -8.05 -6.19
N LYS A 183 33.70 -8.92 -6.94
CA LYS A 183 33.86 -8.77 -8.41
C LYS A 183 32.54 -8.86 -9.18
N ARG A 184 31.46 -9.37 -8.58
CA ARG A 184 30.15 -9.55 -9.22
C ARG A 184 29.16 -8.42 -8.90
N LEU A 185 29.54 -7.44 -8.07
CA LEU A 185 28.67 -6.30 -7.75
C LEU A 185 28.11 -5.56 -8.97
N TRP A 186 28.92 -5.44 -10.06
CA TRP A 186 28.46 -4.82 -11.30
C TRP A 186 27.32 -5.58 -11.98
N LEU A 187 27.23 -6.91 -11.77
CA LEU A 187 26.14 -7.75 -12.29
C LEU A 187 24.82 -7.45 -11.57
N ILE A 188 24.85 -7.07 -10.30
CA ILE A 188 23.66 -6.63 -9.55
C ILE A 188 23.14 -5.32 -10.14
N ILE A 189 24.03 -4.37 -10.46
CA ILE A 189 23.66 -3.13 -11.15
C ILE A 189 23.08 -3.45 -12.53
N LEU A 190 23.66 -4.40 -13.25
CA LEU A 190 23.19 -4.84 -14.56
C LEU A 190 21.82 -5.54 -14.45
N LEU A 191 21.56 -6.30 -13.38
CA LEU A 191 20.25 -6.92 -13.10
C LEU A 191 19.17 -5.84 -12.93
N PHE A 192 19.44 -4.80 -12.11
CA PHE A 192 18.55 -3.65 -11.96
C PHE A 192 18.33 -2.90 -13.27
N LEU A 193 19.40 -2.65 -14.01
CA LEU A 193 19.33 -1.97 -15.30
C LEU A 193 18.53 -2.79 -16.32
N ALA A 194 18.75 -4.10 -16.36
CA ALA A 194 18.00 -5.02 -17.21
C ALA A 194 16.52 -5.06 -16.83
N ALA A 195 16.21 -5.12 -15.53
CA ALA A 195 14.83 -5.01 -15.05
C ALA A 195 14.17 -3.70 -15.48
N ILE A 196 14.86 -2.56 -15.31
CA ILE A 196 14.36 -1.23 -15.71
C ILE A 196 14.21 -1.12 -17.24
N ILE A 197 15.15 -1.64 -18.03
CA ILE A 197 15.09 -1.64 -19.51
C ILE A 197 13.96 -2.55 -19.99
N LEU A 198 13.84 -3.75 -19.41
CA LEU A 198 12.75 -4.67 -19.70
C LEU A 198 11.40 -3.99 -19.46
N LEU A 199 11.28 -3.27 -18.35
CA LEU A 199 10.08 -2.54 -17.93
C LEU A 199 9.73 -1.36 -18.85
N ARG A 200 10.73 -0.60 -19.31
CA ARG A 200 10.49 0.53 -20.24
C ARG A 200 10.08 0.07 -21.64
N ARG A 201 10.59 -1.07 -22.09
CA ARG A 201 10.38 -1.56 -23.46
C ARG A 201 9.19 -2.50 -23.63
N PHE A 202 8.72 -3.14 -22.55
CA PHE A 202 7.69 -4.17 -22.57
C PHE A 202 6.38 -3.79 -21.83
N LYS A 203 5.84 -2.60 -22.06
CA LYS A 203 4.46 -2.31 -21.63
C LYS A 203 3.37 -3.15 -22.35
N GLN A 204 3.69 -3.73 -23.51
CA GLN A 204 2.74 -4.45 -24.35
C GLN A 204 2.53 -5.96 -24.06
N PRO A 205 3.43 -6.72 -23.43
CA PRO A 205 3.23 -8.15 -23.23
C PRO A 205 2.07 -8.48 -22.32
N TYR A 206 1.79 -7.64 -21.28
CA TYR A 206 0.68 -7.91 -20.37
C TYR A 206 -0.67 -7.79 -21.06
N ILE A 207 -0.85 -6.82 -21.95
CA ILE A 207 -2.07 -6.67 -22.76
C ILE A 207 -2.23 -7.87 -23.71
N TRP A 208 -1.13 -8.37 -24.28
CA TRP A 208 -1.14 -9.59 -25.08
C TRP A 208 -1.45 -10.82 -24.23
N PHE A 209 -0.82 -10.95 -23.05
CA PHE A 209 -1.08 -12.01 -22.09
C PHE A 209 -2.53 -12.00 -21.57
N SER A 210 -3.08 -10.83 -21.26
CA SER A 210 -4.47 -10.69 -20.80
C SER A 210 -5.50 -11.08 -21.86
N ARG A 211 -5.16 -10.91 -23.16
CA ARG A 211 -6.02 -11.36 -24.28
C ARG A 211 -6.02 -12.88 -24.46
N ILE A 212 -4.91 -13.55 -24.12
CA ILE A 212 -4.76 -15.01 -24.22
C ILE A 212 -5.23 -15.69 -22.93
N SER A 213 -5.18 -14.99 -21.80
CA SER A 213 -5.57 -15.50 -20.49
C SER A 213 -7.10 -15.67 -20.40
N LYS A 214 -7.57 -16.84 -20.84
CA LYS A 214 -8.90 -17.29 -20.44
C LYS A 214 -8.86 -17.63 -18.95
N ALA A 215 -9.92 -17.30 -18.23
CA ALA A 215 -10.03 -17.48 -16.78
C ALA A 215 -9.70 -18.90 -16.25
N THR A 216 -9.74 -19.90 -17.14
CA THR A 216 -9.50 -21.31 -16.82
C THR A 216 -8.04 -21.70 -16.60
N THR A 217 -7.05 -20.92 -17.08
CA THR A 217 -5.65 -21.35 -17.06
C THR A 217 -4.80 -20.70 -15.98
N GLN A 218 -5.33 -19.71 -15.24
CA GLN A 218 -4.62 -18.95 -14.18
C GLN A 218 -3.21 -18.50 -14.65
N LEU A 219 -3.11 -18.03 -15.89
CA LEU A 219 -1.85 -17.74 -16.55
C LEU A 219 -1.10 -16.59 -15.89
N ASP A 220 -1.85 -15.64 -15.30
CA ASP A 220 -1.38 -14.52 -14.51
C ASP A 220 -0.56 -14.95 -13.28
N ILE A 221 -1.05 -15.96 -12.56
CA ILE A 221 -0.35 -16.54 -11.41
C ILE A 221 0.91 -17.29 -11.85
N ARG A 222 0.80 -18.07 -12.93
CA ARG A 222 1.95 -18.79 -13.48
C ARG A 222 3.07 -17.84 -13.92
N LEU A 223 2.70 -16.70 -14.53
CA LEU A 223 3.65 -15.65 -14.91
C LEU A 223 4.35 -15.07 -13.67
N ALA A 224 3.59 -14.76 -12.61
CA ALA A 224 4.16 -14.24 -11.36
C ALA A 224 5.19 -15.20 -10.76
N PHE A 225 4.85 -16.50 -10.62
CA PHE A 225 5.79 -17.50 -10.12
C PHE A 225 6.97 -17.71 -11.05
N CYS A 226 6.76 -17.69 -12.38
CA CYS A 226 7.86 -17.75 -13.34
C CYS A 226 8.84 -16.58 -13.15
N LEU A 227 8.32 -15.36 -13.00
CA LEU A 227 9.14 -14.17 -12.71
C LEU A 227 9.92 -14.32 -11.41
N ILE A 228 9.27 -14.79 -10.34
CA ILE A 228 9.92 -15.04 -9.04
C ILE A 228 11.10 -16.00 -9.25
N PHE A 229 10.86 -17.18 -9.79
CA PHE A 229 11.91 -18.19 -9.92
C PHE A 229 13.05 -17.74 -10.86
N VAL A 230 12.72 -17.11 -11.98
CA VAL A 230 13.73 -16.60 -12.91
C VAL A 230 14.61 -15.54 -12.26
N LEU A 231 14.02 -14.54 -11.60
CA LEU A 231 14.80 -13.44 -11.01
C LEU A 231 15.53 -13.87 -9.73
N VAL A 232 14.97 -14.79 -8.95
CA VAL A 232 15.67 -15.40 -7.80
C VAL A 232 16.87 -16.20 -8.29
N THR A 233 16.71 -17.07 -9.30
CA THR A 233 17.82 -17.85 -9.87
C THR A 233 18.90 -16.94 -10.47
N ILE A 234 18.52 -15.89 -11.18
CA ILE A 234 19.48 -14.92 -11.69
C ILE A 234 20.22 -14.23 -10.55
N ALA A 235 19.51 -13.79 -9.51
CA ALA A 235 20.14 -13.17 -8.34
C ALA A 235 21.17 -14.11 -7.69
N GLU A 236 20.81 -15.36 -7.44
CA GLU A 236 21.72 -16.37 -6.89
C GLU A 236 22.94 -16.62 -7.79
N THR A 237 22.75 -16.75 -9.11
CA THR A 237 23.87 -16.96 -10.06
C THR A 237 24.83 -15.77 -10.13
N VAL A 238 24.34 -14.57 -9.82
CA VAL A 238 25.12 -13.32 -9.77
C VAL A 238 25.81 -13.16 -8.41
N GLY A 239 25.46 -13.99 -7.41
CA GLY A 239 25.97 -13.88 -6.04
C GLY A 239 25.21 -12.86 -5.20
N ALA A 240 24.01 -12.49 -5.63
CA ALA A 240 23.09 -11.69 -4.83
C ALA A 240 22.17 -12.59 -3.99
N GLU A 241 21.62 -12.02 -2.93
CA GLU A 241 20.66 -12.73 -2.08
C GLU A 241 19.34 -13.00 -2.84
N ASN A 242 18.76 -14.18 -2.65
CA ASN A 242 17.50 -14.59 -3.27
C ASN A 242 16.33 -13.65 -2.93
N ILE A 243 16.33 -13.05 -1.75
CA ILE A 243 15.36 -12.04 -1.31
C ILE A 243 15.33 -10.82 -2.23
N LEU A 244 16.47 -10.39 -2.77
CA LEU A 244 16.56 -9.30 -3.74
C LEU A 244 15.89 -9.68 -5.07
N GLY A 245 16.17 -10.89 -5.58
CA GLY A 245 15.54 -11.39 -6.80
C GLY A 245 14.03 -11.43 -6.70
N ALA A 246 13.51 -11.91 -5.55
CA ALA A 246 12.09 -11.95 -5.27
C ALA A 246 11.46 -10.54 -5.22
N PHE A 247 12.11 -9.60 -4.55
CA PHE A 247 11.66 -8.21 -4.49
C PHE A 247 11.63 -7.54 -5.86
N LEU A 248 12.66 -7.75 -6.67
CA LEU A 248 12.70 -7.28 -8.06
C LEU A 248 11.57 -7.87 -8.89
N ALA A 249 11.28 -9.18 -8.73
CA ALA A 249 10.15 -9.82 -9.39
C ALA A 249 8.82 -9.15 -9.03
N GLY A 250 8.64 -8.77 -7.76
CA GLY A 250 7.49 -8.03 -7.29
C GLY A 250 7.36 -6.65 -7.95
N MET A 251 8.45 -5.90 -8.01
CA MET A 251 8.49 -4.60 -8.70
C MET A 251 8.18 -4.74 -10.20
N VAL A 252 8.74 -5.76 -10.86
CA VAL A 252 8.44 -6.06 -12.27
C VAL A 252 6.96 -6.38 -12.44
N MET A 253 6.40 -7.22 -11.58
CA MET A 253 4.98 -7.57 -11.62
C MET A 253 4.09 -6.35 -11.42
N LYS A 254 4.43 -5.46 -10.49
CA LYS A 254 3.71 -4.18 -10.26
C LYS A 254 3.69 -3.30 -11.51
N LEU A 255 4.82 -3.19 -12.19
CA LEU A 255 4.96 -2.37 -13.41
C LEU A 255 4.27 -2.98 -14.64
N LEU A 256 3.95 -4.27 -14.60
CA LEU A 256 3.08 -4.92 -15.58
C LEU A 256 1.59 -4.60 -15.37
N GLU A 257 1.25 -3.83 -14.33
CA GLU A 257 -0.12 -3.41 -14.00
C GLU A 257 -1.10 -4.60 -13.90
N PRO A 258 -0.84 -5.59 -13.01
CA PRO A 258 -1.71 -6.74 -12.87
C PRO A 258 -3.11 -6.30 -12.41
N THR A 259 -4.13 -7.07 -12.80
CA THR A 259 -5.50 -6.82 -12.33
C THR A 259 -5.59 -6.96 -10.82
N GLU A 260 -6.53 -6.26 -10.17
CA GLU A 260 -6.75 -6.39 -8.72
C GLU A 260 -7.04 -7.86 -8.34
N ALA A 261 -7.81 -8.59 -9.16
CA ALA A 261 -8.06 -10.00 -8.95
C ALA A 261 -6.76 -10.85 -8.94
N THR A 262 -5.77 -10.52 -9.77
CA THR A 262 -4.46 -11.18 -9.76
C THR A 262 -3.68 -10.85 -8.50
N LYS A 263 -3.70 -9.60 -8.07
CA LYS A 263 -3.05 -9.17 -6.82
C LYS A 263 -3.66 -9.87 -5.61
N ASP A 264 -5.00 -9.93 -5.54
CA ASP A 264 -5.72 -10.60 -4.45
C ASP A 264 -5.38 -12.09 -4.37
N LYS A 265 -5.29 -12.78 -5.51
CA LYS A 265 -4.88 -14.19 -5.56
C LYS A 265 -3.44 -14.38 -5.05
N LEU A 266 -2.50 -13.55 -5.50
CA LEU A 266 -1.10 -13.62 -5.08
C LEU A 266 -0.96 -13.30 -3.58
N THR A 267 -1.66 -12.29 -3.10
CA THR A 267 -1.75 -11.91 -1.68
C THR A 267 -2.34 -13.04 -0.85
N SER A 268 -3.39 -13.70 -1.34
CA SER A 268 -4.02 -14.84 -0.67
C SER A 268 -3.09 -16.05 -0.57
N ILE A 269 -2.33 -16.36 -1.62
CA ILE A 269 -1.33 -17.43 -1.58
C ILE A 269 -0.18 -17.06 -0.63
N GLY A 270 0.27 -15.80 -0.67
CA GLY A 270 1.34 -15.32 0.19
C GLY A 270 0.95 -15.32 1.66
N TYR A 271 0.08 -14.44 2.06
CA TYR A 271 -0.33 -14.26 3.47
C TYR A 271 -1.23 -15.37 3.98
N GLY A 272 -1.97 -16.06 3.11
CA GLY A 272 -2.84 -17.16 3.51
C GLY A 272 -2.12 -18.50 3.67
N PHE A 273 -0.93 -18.68 3.06
CA PHE A 273 -0.27 -19.99 3.09
C PHE A 273 1.24 -19.92 3.32
N LEU A 274 2.02 -19.26 2.45
CA LEU A 274 3.49 -19.38 2.48
C LEU A 274 4.15 -18.54 3.58
N ILE A 275 3.72 -17.30 3.78
CA ILE A 275 4.33 -16.34 4.70
C ILE A 275 4.19 -16.79 6.18
N PRO A 276 3.06 -17.36 6.63
CA PRO A 276 2.95 -17.88 8.00
C PRO A 276 4.03 -18.90 8.36
N PHE A 277 4.43 -19.78 7.42
CA PHE A 277 5.54 -20.71 7.67
C PHE A 277 6.84 -19.98 7.99
N PHE A 278 7.14 -18.89 7.29
CA PHE A 278 8.33 -18.09 7.55
C PHE A 278 8.33 -17.49 8.96
N PHE A 279 7.23 -16.86 9.37
CA PHE A 279 7.16 -16.21 10.69
C PHE A 279 7.12 -17.24 11.83
N ILE A 280 6.34 -18.30 11.73
CA ILE A 280 6.29 -19.35 12.73
C ILE A 280 7.67 -20.03 12.86
N MET A 281 8.31 -20.38 11.74
CA MET A 281 9.63 -21.01 11.76
C MET A 281 10.73 -20.08 12.28
N THR A 282 10.61 -18.78 12.07
CA THR A 282 11.49 -17.80 12.71
C THR A 282 11.39 -17.91 14.23
N GLY A 283 10.17 -17.96 14.76
CA GLY A 283 9.95 -18.20 16.20
C GLY A 283 10.47 -19.54 16.70
N VAL A 284 10.25 -20.62 15.95
CA VAL A 284 10.72 -21.99 16.30
C VAL A 284 12.25 -22.06 16.40
N LYS A 285 12.96 -21.33 15.52
CA LYS A 285 14.43 -21.30 15.50
C LYS A 285 15.04 -20.47 16.64
N LEU A 286 14.26 -19.56 17.26
CA LEU A 286 14.69 -18.76 18.40
C LEU A 286 14.98 -19.64 19.60
N ASN A 287 16.12 -19.40 20.26
CA ASN A 287 16.49 -20.09 21.47
C ASN A 287 16.51 -19.17 22.70
N LEU A 288 15.32 -18.87 23.24
CA LEU A 288 15.21 -17.97 24.39
C LEU A 288 15.87 -18.52 25.64
N ARG A 289 15.93 -19.86 25.81
CA ARG A 289 16.58 -20.47 26.99
C ARG A 289 18.06 -20.15 27.01
N GLU A 290 18.73 -20.25 25.87
CA GLU A 290 20.14 -19.90 25.71
C GLU A 290 20.34 -18.38 25.86
N LEU A 291 19.44 -17.57 25.28
CA LEU A 291 19.48 -16.11 25.40
C LEU A 291 19.36 -15.67 26.88
N PHE A 292 18.43 -16.25 27.63
CA PHE A 292 18.27 -15.98 29.09
C PHE A 292 19.44 -16.48 29.94
N ALA A 293 20.17 -17.47 29.46
CA ALA A 293 21.38 -17.97 30.15
C ALA A 293 22.58 -17.01 30.00
N HIS A 294 22.52 -16.10 29.02
CA HIS A 294 23.59 -15.11 28.77
C HIS A 294 23.14 -13.68 29.15
N PRO A 295 23.48 -13.16 30.34
CA PRO A 295 23.02 -11.83 30.80
C PRO A 295 23.37 -10.67 29.86
N GLN A 296 24.51 -10.78 29.16
CA GLN A 296 24.95 -9.77 28.19
C GLN A 296 24.01 -9.70 26.96
N ALA A 297 23.56 -10.83 26.45
CA ALA A 297 22.61 -10.91 25.35
C ALA A 297 21.21 -10.43 25.78
N LEU A 298 20.80 -10.73 27.00
CA LEU A 298 19.54 -10.27 27.56
C LEU A 298 19.54 -8.74 27.73
N ALA A 299 20.64 -8.17 28.23
CA ALA A 299 20.78 -6.70 28.36
C ALA A 299 20.80 -5.97 27.00
N LEU A 300 21.16 -6.68 25.93
CA LEU A 300 21.17 -6.12 24.58
C LEU A 300 19.76 -5.82 24.05
N ILE A 301 18.73 -6.60 24.43
CA ILE A 301 17.36 -6.44 23.95
C ILE A 301 16.81 -5.03 24.22
N PRO A 302 16.76 -4.53 25.47
CA PRO A 302 16.26 -3.18 25.74
C PRO A 302 17.11 -2.10 25.05
N ILE A 303 18.41 -2.28 24.94
CA ILE A 303 19.29 -1.37 24.21
C ILE A 303 18.91 -1.31 22.73
N LEU A 304 18.68 -2.45 22.07
CA LEU A 304 18.28 -2.52 20.69
C LEU A 304 16.88 -1.92 20.45
N VAL A 305 15.92 -2.16 21.37
CA VAL A 305 14.60 -1.52 21.31
C VAL A 305 14.73 -0.01 21.32
N VAL A 306 15.53 0.54 22.25
CA VAL A 306 15.80 1.98 22.34
C VAL A 306 16.51 2.48 21.09
N CYS A 307 17.47 1.74 20.55
CA CYS A 307 18.17 2.09 19.31
C CYS A 307 17.21 2.13 18.11
N PHE A 308 16.30 1.14 17.97
CA PHE A 308 15.28 1.16 16.91
C PHE A 308 14.38 2.39 16.99
N ILE A 309 13.99 2.79 18.20
CA ILE A 309 13.17 3.98 18.43
C ILE A 309 13.98 5.25 18.10
N ILE A 310 15.16 5.41 18.68
CA ILE A 310 16.00 6.60 18.51
C ILE A 310 16.41 6.78 17.05
N ALA A 311 16.68 5.70 16.30
CA ALA A 311 17.05 5.78 14.90
C ALA A 311 15.98 6.49 14.05
N LYS A 312 14.70 6.34 14.38
CA LYS A 312 13.57 6.84 13.58
C LYS A 312 12.95 8.14 14.12
N LEU A 313 13.12 8.44 15.40
CA LEU A 313 12.57 9.68 16.00
C LEU A 313 12.97 10.97 15.27
N PRO A 314 14.18 11.15 14.70
CA PRO A 314 14.54 12.36 13.97
C PRO A 314 13.67 12.64 12.75
N ALA A 315 12.99 11.64 12.16
CA ALA A 315 12.00 11.85 11.11
C ALA A 315 10.88 12.83 11.54
N MET A 316 10.57 12.90 12.86
CA MET A 316 9.64 13.86 13.43
C MET A 316 10.03 15.30 13.11
N LEU A 317 11.30 15.64 13.08
CA LEU A 317 11.77 17.01 12.80
C LEU A 317 11.40 17.44 11.38
N VAL A 318 11.44 16.52 10.44
CA VAL A 318 11.05 16.77 9.05
C VAL A 318 9.53 16.81 8.93
N TYR A 319 8.82 15.86 9.54
CA TYR A 319 7.36 15.79 9.49
C TYR A 319 6.70 17.03 10.11
N ARG A 320 7.30 17.63 11.15
CA ARG A 320 6.81 18.89 11.78
C ARG A 320 6.76 20.08 10.83
N ARG A 321 7.42 20.04 9.69
CA ARG A 321 7.34 21.11 8.68
C ARG A 321 5.96 21.15 7.99
N ARG A 322 5.17 20.09 8.08
CA ARG A 322 3.86 19.99 7.41
C ARG A 322 2.73 19.54 8.33
N PHE A 323 3.04 18.76 9.36
CA PHE A 323 2.04 18.16 10.27
C PHE A 323 2.23 18.70 11.69
N SER A 324 1.17 18.58 12.51
CA SER A 324 1.27 18.92 13.93
C SER A 324 2.37 18.12 14.64
N THR A 325 2.89 18.66 15.72
CA THR A 325 3.93 17.97 16.54
C THR A 325 3.46 16.58 16.96
N ARG A 326 2.18 16.44 17.31
CA ARG A 326 1.56 15.18 17.72
C ARG A 326 1.54 14.15 16.60
N ASN A 327 1.08 14.52 15.42
CA ASN A 327 1.01 13.64 14.25
C ASN A 327 2.39 13.32 13.69
N SER A 328 3.32 14.27 13.77
CA SER A 328 4.73 14.06 13.40
C SER A 328 5.41 13.04 14.30
N PHE A 329 5.16 13.09 15.62
CA PHE A 329 5.64 12.07 16.55
C PHE A 329 5.00 10.71 16.24
N ALA A 330 3.67 10.65 16.06
CA ALA A 330 2.99 9.41 15.73
C ALA A 330 3.55 8.79 14.44
N GLY A 331 3.71 9.57 13.37
CA GLY A 331 4.27 9.10 12.10
C GLY A 331 5.71 8.60 12.23
N SER A 332 6.58 9.32 12.97
CA SER A 332 7.94 8.87 13.22
C SER A 332 7.99 7.59 14.06
N PHE A 333 7.00 7.41 14.95
CA PHE A 333 6.90 6.19 15.75
C PHE A 333 6.36 5.01 14.95
N LEU A 334 5.48 5.23 13.98
CA LEU A 334 4.98 4.15 13.09
C LEU A 334 6.11 3.56 12.23
N VAL A 335 7.03 4.39 11.72
CA VAL A 335 8.17 3.89 10.94
C VAL A 335 9.25 3.18 11.78
N VAL A 336 9.06 3.04 13.11
CA VAL A 336 9.91 2.18 13.97
C VAL A 336 9.68 0.69 13.67
N THR A 337 8.51 0.31 13.12
CA THR A 337 8.22 -1.06 12.72
C THR A 337 9.26 -1.59 11.73
N THR A 338 9.79 -2.80 11.96
CA THR A 338 10.99 -3.24 11.22
C THR A 338 11.07 -4.74 10.92
N ILE A 339 10.04 -5.52 11.22
CA ILE A 339 10.13 -6.98 11.24
C ILE A 339 10.38 -7.63 9.86
N THR A 340 9.83 -7.07 8.77
CA THR A 340 9.82 -7.69 7.44
C THR A 340 11.21 -7.88 6.85
N LEU A 341 12.07 -6.87 6.94
CA LEU A 341 13.42 -6.91 6.37
C LEU A 341 14.50 -7.27 7.41
N VAL A 342 14.28 -6.99 8.70
CA VAL A 342 15.25 -7.34 9.74
C VAL A 342 15.47 -8.85 9.81
N LEU A 343 14.41 -9.66 9.74
CA LEU A 343 14.54 -11.12 9.83
C LEU A 343 15.38 -11.73 8.69
N PRO A 344 15.10 -11.43 7.40
CA PRO A 344 15.97 -11.87 6.32
C PRO A 344 17.41 -11.35 6.47
N SER A 345 17.59 -10.08 6.87
CA SER A 345 18.92 -9.47 7.07
C SER A 345 19.74 -10.19 8.12
N LEU A 346 19.10 -10.58 9.23
CA LEU A 346 19.77 -11.36 10.28
C LEU A 346 20.12 -12.78 9.82
N THR A 347 19.29 -13.39 8.96
CA THR A 347 19.60 -14.68 8.35
C THR A 347 20.85 -14.59 7.47
N VAL A 348 20.93 -13.59 6.61
CA VAL A 348 22.12 -13.31 5.78
C VAL A 348 23.35 -13.05 6.65
N ALA A 349 23.23 -12.19 7.66
CA ALA A 349 24.32 -11.86 8.57
C ALA A 349 24.84 -13.07 9.35
N ARG A 350 23.96 -14.01 9.74
CA ARG A 350 24.34 -15.28 10.36
C ARG A 350 25.08 -16.20 9.38
N ASN A 351 24.62 -16.30 8.15
CA ASN A 351 25.28 -17.10 7.11
C ASN A 351 26.69 -16.59 6.81
N LEU A 352 26.88 -15.26 6.86
CA LEU A 352 28.18 -14.60 6.70
C LEU A 352 29.04 -14.62 7.97
N HIS A 353 28.57 -15.22 9.07
CA HIS A 353 29.23 -15.22 10.39
C HIS A 353 29.53 -13.79 10.93
N ALA A 354 28.79 -12.79 10.47
CA ALA A 354 28.94 -11.39 10.89
C ALA A 354 28.34 -11.12 12.28
N ILE A 355 27.42 -11.99 12.73
CA ILE A 355 26.76 -11.91 14.04
C ILE A 355 26.67 -13.28 14.70
N THR A 356 26.64 -13.29 16.03
CA THR A 356 26.40 -14.50 16.81
C THR A 356 24.89 -14.85 16.83
N ALA A 357 24.58 -16.10 17.15
CA ALA A 357 23.19 -16.55 17.32
C ALA A 357 22.46 -15.71 18.38
N ASN A 358 23.09 -15.48 19.53
CA ASN A 358 22.51 -14.72 20.63
C ASN A 358 22.24 -13.24 20.26
N GLN A 359 23.13 -12.61 19.49
CA GLN A 359 22.91 -11.26 18.97
C GLN A 359 21.73 -11.23 17.99
N SER A 360 21.67 -12.19 17.05
CA SER A 360 20.55 -12.35 16.13
C SER A 360 19.21 -12.49 16.86
N ASP A 361 19.17 -13.38 17.87
CA ASP A 361 17.96 -13.65 18.65
C ASP A 361 17.52 -12.42 19.44
N ALA A 362 18.48 -11.63 19.99
CA ALA A 362 18.19 -10.36 20.66
C ALA A 362 17.61 -9.30 19.67
N PHE A 363 18.13 -9.20 18.45
CA PHE A 363 17.59 -8.33 17.41
C PHE A 363 16.17 -8.73 17.02
N ILE A 364 15.89 -10.04 16.85
CA ILE A 364 14.56 -10.54 16.51
C ILE A 364 13.56 -10.16 17.61
N LEU A 365 13.90 -10.37 18.88
CA LEU A 365 13.02 -9.99 19.99
C LEU A 365 12.79 -8.48 20.06
N ALA A 366 13.84 -7.69 19.88
CA ALA A 366 13.72 -6.24 19.84
C ALA A 366 12.79 -5.79 18.68
N ALA A 367 12.93 -6.39 17.48
CA ALA A 367 12.07 -6.12 16.34
C ALA A 367 10.60 -6.50 16.61
N VAL A 368 10.36 -7.64 17.24
CA VAL A 368 9.01 -8.07 17.67
C VAL A 368 8.40 -7.05 18.63
N ILE A 369 9.15 -6.62 19.65
CA ILE A 369 8.69 -5.66 20.65
C ILE A 369 8.31 -4.34 19.99
N VAL A 370 9.15 -3.77 19.11
CA VAL A 370 8.86 -2.49 18.46
C VAL A 370 7.71 -2.60 17.46
N CYS A 371 7.52 -3.75 16.81
CA CYS A 371 6.38 -4.00 15.92
C CYS A 371 5.04 -4.11 16.65
N ILE A 372 5.04 -4.46 17.92
CA ILE A 372 3.84 -4.41 18.77
C ILE A 372 3.58 -2.98 19.23
N ILE A 373 4.62 -2.32 19.75
CA ILE A 373 4.46 -1.00 20.39
C ILE A 373 4.15 0.09 19.36
N ALA A 374 4.77 0.07 18.20
CA ALA A 374 4.71 1.17 17.25
C ALA A 374 3.29 1.42 16.68
N PRO A 375 2.52 0.42 16.20
CA PRO A 375 1.14 0.65 15.77
C PRO A 375 0.22 1.09 16.91
N ILE A 376 0.42 0.55 18.12
CA ILE A 376 -0.38 0.93 19.31
C ILE A 376 -0.16 2.41 19.64
N VAL A 377 1.09 2.86 19.67
CA VAL A 377 1.43 4.28 19.93
C VAL A 377 0.87 5.15 18.81
N PHE A 378 1.04 4.75 17.55
CA PHE A 378 0.49 5.50 16.42
C PHE A 378 -1.02 5.66 16.54
N ASN A 379 -1.75 4.56 16.75
CA ASN A 379 -3.21 4.54 16.86
C ASN A 379 -3.74 5.38 18.03
N SER A 380 -2.99 5.45 19.13
CA SER A 380 -3.35 6.22 20.32
C SER A 380 -3.03 7.72 20.18
N VAL A 381 -1.96 8.05 19.47
CA VAL A 381 -1.46 9.43 19.40
C VAL A 381 -1.98 10.16 18.17
N TYR A 382 -2.08 9.51 17.00
CA TYR A 382 -2.48 10.16 15.76
C TYR A 382 -3.92 10.68 15.81
N LYS A 383 -4.14 11.92 15.42
CA LYS A 383 -5.46 12.53 15.24
C LYS A 383 -5.60 13.11 13.85
N LEU A 384 -6.77 12.90 13.23
CA LEU A 384 -7.11 13.52 11.95
C LEU A 384 -7.11 15.04 12.09
N GLU A 385 -6.38 15.72 11.21
CA GLU A 385 -6.34 17.17 11.12
C GLU A 385 -7.28 17.66 10.02
N LYS A 386 -7.71 18.93 10.13
CA LYS A 386 -8.56 19.53 9.08
C LYS A 386 -7.89 19.52 7.69
N ALA A 387 -6.55 19.59 7.65
CA ALA A 387 -5.76 19.48 6.41
C ALA A 387 -5.77 18.06 5.81
N ASP A 388 -6.05 17.04 6.61
CA ASP A 388 -6.19 15.65 6.13
C ASP A 388 -7.53 15.41 5.42
N LEU A 389 -8.47 16.33 5.52
CA LEU A 389 -9.78 16.28 4.88
C LEU A 389 -9.67 16.85 3.46
N ILE A 390 -8.89 16.24 2.60
CA ILE A 390 -8.83 16.62 1.18
C ILE A 390 -10.15 16.22 0.54
N LYS A 391 -10.96 17.22 0.21
CA LYS A 391 -12.13 17.02 -0.64
C LYS A 391 -11.65 16.72 -2.05
N GLN A 392 -12.13 15.61 -2.64
CA GLN A 392 -11.89 15.35 -4.06
C GLN A 392 -12.42 16.53 -4.88
N ARG A 393 -11.61 17.00 -5.81
CA ARG A 393 -11.94 18.13 -6.69
C ARG A 393 -12.73 17.61 -7.87
N VAL A 394 -13.91 18.19 -8.07
CA VAL A 394 -14.78 17.86 -9.19
C VAL A 394 -15.06 19.13 -10.00
N VAL A 395 -14.75 19.09 -11.29
CA VAL A 395 -15.09 20.18 -12.22
C VAL A 395 -16.20 19.73 -13.15
N PHE A 396 -17.35 20.40 -13.07
CA PHE A 396 -18.44 20.25 -14.03
C PHE A 396 -18.25 21.24 -15.16
N VAL A 397 -18.16 20.73 -16.38
CA VAL A 397 -18.07 21.52 -17.61
C VAL A 397 -19.40 21.40 -18.37
N GLY A 398 -20.19 22.48 -18.33
CA GLY A 398 -21.57 22.51 -18.80
C GLY A 398 -22.57 22.52 -17.63
N THR A 399 -23.18 23.70 -17.42
CA THR A 399 -24.19 23.94 -16.38
C THR A 399 -25.58 23.84 -16.95
N ASN A 400 -26.43 23.03 -16.36
CA ASN A 400 -27.83 22.85 -16.76
C ASN A 400 -28.65 22.33 -15.59
N THR A 401 -29.98 22.21 -15.77
CA THR A 401 -30.93 21.72 -14.75
C THR A 401 -30.63 20.32 -14.20
N PHE A 402 -29.79 19.54 -14.89
CA PHE A 402 -29.36 18.23 -14.43
C PHE A 402 -28.06 18.30 -13.61
N THR A 403 -27.06 19.07 -14.08
CA THR A 403 -25.74 19.11 -13.41
C THR A 403 -25.73 19.95 -12.14
N VAL A 404 -26.61 20.93 -12.01
CA VAL A 404 -26.71 21.81 -10.82
C VAL A 404 -27.13 21.04 -9.56
N PRO A 405 -28.22 20.25 -9.55
CA PRO A 405 -28.58 19.47 -8.36
C PRO A 405 -27.51 18.47 -7.94
N VAL A 406 -26.84 17.83 -8.93
CA VAL A 406 -25.74 16.90 -8.65
C VAL A 406 -24.57 17.63 -7.98
N ALA A 407 -24.20 18.80 -8.50
CA ALA A 407 -23.14 19.62 -7.93
C ALA A 407 -23.48 20.09 -6.51
N GLN A 408 -24.74 20.46 -6.25
CA GLN A 408 -25.22 20.86 -4.92
C GLN A 408 -25.12 19.70 -3.93
N GLN A 409 -25.55 18.49 -4.31
CA GLN A 409 -25.47 17.30 -3.46
C GLN A 409 -24.02 16.91 -3.15
N LEU A 410 -23.14 16.92 -4.17
CA LEU A 410 -21.72 16.63 -3.98
C LEU A 410 -21.03 17.67 -3.10
N SER A 411 -21.40 18.96 -3.22
CA SER A 411 -20.83 20.03 -2.40
C SER A 411 -21.18 19.92 -0.91
N LYS A 412 -22.33 19.33 -0.57
CA LYS A 412 -22.72 19.02 0.82
C LYS A 412 -21.86 17.94 1.43
N ASN A 413 -21.30 17.08 0.61
CA ASN A 413 -20.48 15.94 1.00
C ASN A 413 -18.97 16.28 0.93
N TRP A 414 -18.13 15.29 0.71
CA TRP A 414 -16.66 15.35 0.72
C TRP A 414 -16.02 15.81 -0.60
N TYR A 415 -16.74 16.62 -1.43
CA TYR A 415 -16.27 17.09 -2.72
C TYR A 415 -16.06 18.60 -2.75
N ASN A 416 -14.98 19.05 -3.41
CA ASN A 416 -14.78 20.45 -3.77
C ASN A 416 -15.25 20.61 -5.22
N VAL A 417 -16.44 21.17 -5.40
CA VAL A 417 -17.10 21.24 -6.70
C VAL A 417 -16.94 22.63 -7.30
N ARG A 418 -16.48 22.68 -8.56
CA ARG A 418 -16.49 23.88 -9.41
C ARG A 418 -17.33 23.60 -10.64
N MET A 419 -18.07 24.60 -11.11
CA MET A 419 -18.89 24.51 -12.31
C MET A 419 -18.49 25.57 -13.32
N LEU A 420 -18.54 25.21 -14.62
CA LEU A 420 -18.25 26.08 -15.73
C LEU A 420 -19.44 26.13 -16.68
N THR A 421 -19.75 27.30 -17.18
CA THR A 421 -20.78 27.53 -18.22
C THR A 421 -20.30 28.47 -19.27
N ASP A 422 -20.70 28.26 -20.53
CA ASP A 422 -20.53 29.19 -21.66
C ASP A 422 -21.84 29.87 -22.01
N ASN A 423 -22.90 29.65 -21.24
CA ASN A 423 -24.20 30.28 -21.42
C ASN A 423 -24.42 31.31 -20.30
N GLU A 424 -24.59 32.57 -20.73
CA GLU A 424 -24.79 33.70 -19.81
C GLU A 424 -26.12 33.61 -19.06
N ASP A 425 -27.17 33.08 -19.68
CA ASP A 425 -28.48 32.90 -19.04
C ASP A 425 -28.42 31.84 -17.94
N ASN A 426 -27.71 30.74 -18.21
CA ASN A 426 -27.47 29.71 -17.20
C ASN A 426 -26.61 30.25 -16.04
N TYR A 427 -25.64 31.11 -16.33
CA TYR A 427 -24.86 31.78 -15.31
C TYR A 427 -25.74 32.65 -14.40
N LYS A 428 -26.57 33.51 -15.01
CA LYS A 428 -27.49 34.38 -14.24
C LYS A 428 -28.49 33.60 -13.43
N THR A 429 -29.01 32.49 -13.96
CA THR A 429 -30.00 31.66 -13.31
C THR A 429 -29.41 30.87 -12.10
N PHE A 430 -28.26 30.26 -12.28
CA PHE A 430 -27.73 29.28 -11.31
C PHE A 430 -26.59 29.81 -10.42
N ASN A 431 -26.11 31.05 -10.64
CA ASN A 431 -24.98 31.60 -9.87
C ASN A 431 -25.27 31.70 -8.34
N SER A 432 -26.52 31.90 -7.98
CA SER A 432 -26.95 31.92 -6.57
C SER A 432 -27.15 30.54 -5.96
N GLU A 433 -27.27 29.51 -6.80
CA GLU A 433 -27.57 28.15 -6.36
C GLU A 433 -26.31 27.27 -6.15
N VAL A 434 -25.18 27.67 -6.71
CA VAL A 434 -23.93 26.90 -6.66
C VAL A 434 -22.79 27.76 -6.12
N ALA A 435 -22.05 27.23 -5.17
CA ALA A 435 -20.99 27.96 -4.45
C ALA A 435 -19.81 28.42 -5.35
N SER A 436 -19.57 27.75 -6.48
CA SER A 436 -18.48 28.08 -7.41
C SER A 436 -18.89 27.82 -8.85
N LEU A 437 -19.60 28.79 -9.44
CA LEU A 437 -19.94 28.80 -10.86
C LEU A 437 -19.14 29.89 -11.56
N THR A 438 -18.46 29.55 -12.65
CA THR A 438 -17.68 30.49 -13.46
C THR A 438 -18.24 30.55 -14.88
N TYR A 439 -18.44 31.76 -15.39
CA TYR A 439 -18.81 32.01 -16.78
C TYR A 439 -17.55 32.13 -17.63
N LEU A 440 -17.48 31.37 -18.70
CA LEU A 440 -16.43 31.39 -19.70
C LEU A 440 -17.10 31.52 -21.08
N PRO A 441 -16.93 32.63 -21.79
CA PRO A 441 -17.58 32.86 -23.11
C PRO A 441 -17.28 31.77 -24.13
N THR A 442 -16.09 31.19 -24.04
CA THR A 442 -15.66 30.01 -24.82
C THR A 442 -15.04 28.98 -23.91
N ILE A 443 -15.50 27.72 -24.02
CA ILE A 443 -14.91 26.59 -23.31
C ILE A 443 -14.12 25.76 -24.32
N ASP A 444 -12.81 26.00 -24.35
CA ASP A 444 -11.82 25.33 -25.17
C ASP A 444 -10.60 24.90 -24.32
N GLU A 445 -9.60 24.34 -24.98
CA GLU A 445 -8.40 23.87 -24.28
C GLU A 445 -7.63 25.02 -23.61
N GLU A 446 -7.56 26.17 -24.29
CA GLU A 446 -6.79 27.33 -23.84
C GLU A 446 -7.42 27.96 -22.58
N SER A 447 -8.74 28.18 -22.61
CA SER A 447 -9.49 28.71 -21.47
C SER A 447 -9.46 27.77 -20.25
N LEU A 448 -9.55 26.46 -20.48
CA LEU A 448 -9.46 25.47 -19.40
C LEU A 448 -8.06 25.40 -18.81
N ARG A 449 -7.00 25.54 -19.61
CA ARG A 449 -5.62 25.62 -19.13
C ARG A 449 -5.34 26.91 -18.37
N ALA A 450 -5.78 28.05 -18.91
CA ALA A 450 -5.58 29.35 -18.27
C ALA A 450 -6.26 29.45 -16.90
N GLY A 451 -7.43 28.82 -16.74
CA GLY A 451 -8.17 28.76 -15.49
C GLY A 451 -7.73 27.61 -14.55
N HIS A 452 -6.71 26.83 -14.90
CA HIS A 452 -6.25 25.65 -14.13
C HIS A 452 -7.37 24.63 -13.84
N TYR A 453 -8.33 24.45 -14.76
CA TYR A 453 -9.46 23.54 -14.55
C TYR A 453 -9.11 22.08 -14.80
N PHE A 454 -7.98 21.78 -15.44
CA PHE A 454 -7.47 20.40 -15.55
C PHE A 454 -6.83 19.89 -14.25
N ASP A 455 -6.53 20.79 -13.29
CA ASP A 455 -6.04 20.41 -11.96
C ASP A 455 -7.20 19.89 -11.09
N THR A 456 -7.82 18.80 -11.51
CA THR A 456 -8.98 18.20 -10.86
C THR A 456 -8.86 16.68 -10.86
N ASP A 457 -9.46 16.05 -9.85
CA ASP A 457 -9.46 14.60 -9.72
C ASP A 457 -10.52 13.97 -10.64
N ILE A 458 -11.67 14.66 -10.78
CA ILE A 458 -12.79 14.23 -11.61
C ILE A 458 -13.25 15.41 -12.49
N MET A 459 -13.42 15.18 -13.78
CA MET A 459 -14.04 16.14 -14.69
C MET A 459 -15.30 15.55 -15.32
N VAL A 460 -16.43 16.24 -15.15
CA VAL A 460 -17.73 15.84 -15.67
C VAL A 460 -18.12 16.81 -16.79
N ILE A 461 -18.31 16.32 -18.00
CA ILE A 461 -18.60 17.12 -19.18
C ILE A 461 -20.00 16.78 -19.68
N CYS A 462 -20.94 17.71 -19.54
CA CYS A 462 -22.37 17.49 -19.79
C CYS A 462 -23.03 18.66 -20.52
N PHE A 463 -22.66 18.86 -21.78
CA PHE A 463 -23.39 19.75 -22.71
C PHE A 463 -24.50 19.01 -23.45
N PRO A 464 -25.50 19.74 -24.02
CA PRO A 464 -26.49 19.15 -24.90
C PRO A 464 -25.90 18.53 -26.18
N ALA A 465 -24.78 19.06 -26.67
CA ALA A 465 -24.13 18.60 -27.89
C ALA A 465 -23.08 17.52 -27.61
N ASP A 466 -23.35 16.28 -28.01
CA ASP A 466 -22.45 15.14 -27.82
C ASP A 466 -21.07 15.30 -28.48
N SER A 467 -21.01 16.04 -29.61
CA SER A 467 -19.74 16.36 -30.29
C SER A 467 -18.82 17.23 -29.43
N LYS A 468 -19.40 18.19 -28.69
CA LYS A 468 -18.70 19.07 -27.77
C LYS A 468 -18.20 18.28 -26.56
N ASN A 469 -19.06 17.41 -25.99
CA ASN A 469 -18.69 16.52 -24.89
C ASN A 469 -17.51 15.63 -25.27
N ALA A 470 -17.57 15.01 -26.45
CA ALA A 470 -16.51 14.13 -26.92
C ALA A 470 -15.17 14.84 -27.14
N ARG A 471 -15.21 16.05 -27.73
CA ARG A 471 -14.01 16.87 -27.95
C ARG A 471 -13.34 17.25 -26.64
N LEU A 472 -14.11 17.81 -25.70
CA LEU A 472 -13.60 18.25 -24.41
C LEU A 472 -13.11 17.08 -23.56
N ALA A 473 -13.78 15.92 -23.60
CA ALA A 473 -13.35 14.72 -22.89
C ALA A 473 -11.99 14.20 -23.39
N LYS A 474 -11.77 14.24 -24.70
CA LYS A 474 -10.47 13.88 -25.29
C LYS A 474 -9.36 14.83 -24.84
N ILE A 475 -9.64 16.12 -24.81
CA ILE A 475 -8.70 17.16 -24.34
C ILE A 475 -8.40 16.95 -22.85
N ALA A 476 -9.41 16.77 -22.02
CA ALA A 476 -9.26 16.55 -20.59
C ALA A 476 -8.40 15.31 -20.27
N LYS A 477 -8.63 14.23 -21.01
CA LYS A 477 -7.83 13.00 -20.84
C LYS A 477 -6.39 13.20 -21.31
N GLY A 478 -6.19 13.91 -22.42
CA GLY A 478 -4.86 14.29 -22.91
C GLY A 478 -4.10 15.24 -21.98
N ALA A 479 -4.83 16.08 -21.23
CA ALA A 479 -4.26 16.96 -20.21
C ALA A 479 -3.92 16.24 -18.87
N GLY A 480 -4.22 14.93 -18.75
CA GLY A 480 -3.84 14.12 -17.60
C GLY A 480 -4.87 14.08 -16.46
N VAL A 481 -6.13 14.49 -16.69
CA VAL A 481 -7.20 14.36 -15.70
C VAL A 481 -7.43 12.87 -15.39
N GLY A 482 -7.37 12.50 -14.12
CA GLY A 482 -7.44 11.12 -13.67
C GLY A 482 -8.72 10.42 -14.11
N ARG A 483 -9.87 11.02 -13.82
CA ARG A 483 -11.19 10.48 -14.13
C ARG A 483 -12.00 11.48 -14.94
N VAL A 484 -12.45 11.10 -16.14
CA VAL A 484 -13.26 11.95 -17.03
C VAL A 484 -14.56 11.24 -17.34
N ILE A 485 -15.69 11.93 -17.08
CA ILE A 485 -17.05 11.46 -17.35
C ILE A 485 -17.66 12.35 -18.43
N ALA A 486 -18.09 11.78 -19.55
CA ALA A 486 -18.69 12.50 -20.65
C ALA A 486 -20.16 12.11 -20.88
N GLY A 487 -21.05 13.08 -20.93
CA GLY A 487 -22.46 12.90 -21.23
C GLY A 487 -22.69 12.51 -22.69
N GLN A 488 -23.58 11.53 -22.92
CA GLN A 488 -24.13 11.17 -24.22
C GLN A 488 -25.65 11.30 -24.17
N ASN A 489 -26.20 12.16 -25.03
CA ASN A 489 -27.65 12.44 -25.11
C ASN A 489 -28.34 11.63 -26.20
N ASP A 490 -27.66 11.40 -27.35
CA ASP A 490 -28.21 10.69 -28.52
C ASP A 490 -27.47 9.36 -28.73
N PRO A 491 -28.08 8.18 -28.41
CA PRO A 491 -27.45 6.88 -28.58
C PRO A 491 -27.34 6.46 -30.06
N GLY A 492 -28.13 7.05 -30.97
CA GLY A 492 -28.12 6.73 -32.39
C GLY A 492 -27.02 7.40 -33.20
N ARG A 493 -26.48 8.51 -32.72
CA ARG A 493 -25.43 9.30 -33.40
C ARG A 493 -24.10 9.22 -32.64
N GLY A 494 -23.04 8.84 -33.31
CA GLY A 494 -21.69 8.96 -32.75
C GLY A 494 -21.15 7.74 -32.01
N GLN A 495 -21.71 6.54 -32.20
CA GLN A 495 -21.23 5.31 -31.55
C GLN A 495 -19.73 5.06 -31.76
N SER A 496 -19.19 5.36 -32.95
CA SER A 496 -17.76 5.23 -33.23
C SER A 496 -16.91 6.20 -32.39
N ARG A 497 -17.37 7.42 -32.16
CA ARG A 497 -16.68 8.41 -31.30
C ARG A 497 -16.69 8.00 -29.83
N MET A 498 -17.82 7.47 -29.35
CA MET A 498 -17.94 7.01 -27.97
C MET A 498 -17.10 5.76 -27.70
N LYS A 499 -16.93 4.89 -28.70
CA LYS A 499 -16.01 3.75 -28.60
C LYS A 499 -14.57 4.22 -28.42
N VAL A 500 -14.12 5.21 -29.21
CA VAL A 500 -12.78 5.81 -29.09
C VAL A 500 -12.58 6.43 -27.71
N LEU A 501 -13.58 7.09 -27.13
CA LEU A 501 -13.49 7.66 -25.79
C LEU A 501 -13.38 6.59 -24.71
N LYS A 502 -14.14 5.50 -24.83
CA LYS A 502 -14.01 4.34 -23.92
C LYS A 502 -12.62 3.71 -23.99
N ASP A 503 -12.07 3.57 -25.19
CA ASP A 503 -10.71 3.05 -25.39
C ASP A 503 -9.62 3.96 -24.77
N LEU A 504 -9.91 5.27 -24.63
CA LEU A 504 -9.09 6.25 -23.92
C LEU A 504 -9.32 6.27 -22.39
N GLY A 505 -10.20 5.41 -21.86
CA GLY A 505 -10.54 5.39 -20.45
C GLY A 505 -11.45 6.52 -19.99
N VAL A 506 -12.31 7.06 -20.86
CA VAL A 506 -13.35 8.01 -20.52
C VAL A 506 -14.63 7.25 -20.18
N GLU A 507 -15.23 7.56 -19.04
CA GLU A 507 -16.53 7.02 -18.63
C GLU A 507 -17.65 7.73 -19.38
N ILE A 508 -18.59 6.97 -19.97
CA ILE A 508 -19.70 7.55 -20.73
C ILE A 508 -20.99 7.48 -19.90
N TYR A 509 -21.51 8.65 -19.55
CA TYR A 509 -22.83 8.78 -18.96
C TYR A 509 -23.89 8.85 -20.07
N ASN A 510 -24.47 7.70 -20.44
CA ASN A 510 -25.51 7.61 -21.46
C ASN A 510 -26.88 7.80 -20.81
N ARG A 511 -27.50 8.96 -21.05
CA ARG A 511 -28.80 9.33 -20.47
C ARG A 511 -29.91 8.32 -20.83
N PHE A 512 -29.91 7.82 -22.07
CA PHE A 512 -30.92 6.89 -22.54
C PHE A 512 -30.83 5.54 -21.81
N ASN A 513 -29.62 4.99 -21.67
CA ASN A 513 -29.39 3.75 -20.92
C ASN A 513 -29.76 3.89 -19.45
N VAL A 514 -29.46 5.06 -18.84
CA VAL A 514 -29.85 5.34 -17.47
C VAL A 514 -31.37 5.35 -17.32
N HIS A 515 -32.11 6.02 -18.23
CA HIS A 515 -33.57 6.02 -18.20
C HIS A 515 -34.16 4.62 -18.37
N ILE A 516 -33.61 3.81 -19.29
CA ILE A 516 -34.02 2.41 -19.44
C ILE A 516 -33.80 1.63 -18.15
N SER A 517 -32.62 1.77 -17.55
CA SER A 517 -32.28 1.06 -16.31
C SER A 517 -33.16 1.49 -15.15
N VAL A 518 -33.45 2.79 -15.02
CA VAL A 518 -34.35 3.33 -13.99
C VAL A 518 -35.77 2.83 -14.21
N LEU A 519 -36.30 2.88 -15.46
CA LEU A 519 -37.63 2.39 -15.76
C LEU A 519 -37.75 0.88 -15.51
N ARG A 520 -36.73 0.12 -15.88
CA ARG A 520 -36.65 -1.31 -15.60
C ARG A 520 -36.63 -1.60 -14.08
N SER A 521 -35.84 -0.84 -13.33
CA SER A 521 -35.79 -0.99 -11.87
C SER A 521 -37.12 -0.66 -11.20
N LEU A 522 -37.87 0.32 -11.71
CA LEU A 522 -39.24 0.62 -11.26
C LEU A 522 -40.18 -0.55 -11.37
N ILE A 523 -40.01 -1.38 -12.43
CA ILE A 523 -40.85 -2.54 -12.69
C ILE A 523 -40.36 -3.76 -11.89
N GLU A 524 -39.06 -4.03 -11.94
CA GLU A 524 -38.49 -5.26 -11.38
C GLU A 524 -38.17 -5.15 -9.88
N THR A 525 -37.70 -3.97 -9.42
CA THR A 525 -37.17 -3.75 -8.05
C THR A 525 -37.43 -2.33 -7.56
N PRO A 526 -38.69 -1.96 -7.24
CA PRO A 526 -39.07 -0.60 -6.86
C PRO A 526 -38.28 -0.06 -5.64
N SER A 527 -37.93 -0.92 -4.69
CA SER A 527 -37.16 -0.54 -3.49
C SER A 527 -35.73 -0.04 -3.79
N ILE A 528 -35.10 -0.53 -4.85
CA ILE A 528 -33.79 -0.03 -5.28
C ILE A 528 -33.91 1.38 -5.85
N LEU A 529 -35.00 1.66 -6.55
CA LEU A 529 -35.23 3.00 -7.10
C LEU A 529 -35.51 4.02 -6.00
N GLU A 530 -36.27 3.65 -4.98
CA GLU A 530 -36.55 4.49 -3.82
C GLU A 530 -35.25 4.88 -3.11
N MET A 531 -34.30 3.94 -2.93
CA MET A 531 -32.96 4.21 -2.40
C MET A 531 -32.11 5.14 -3.30
N LEU A 532 -32.27 5.07 -4.62
CA LEU A 532 -31.53 5.92 -5.57
C LEU A 532 -32.13 7.31 -5.72
N THR A 533 -33.43 7.48 -5.47
CA THR A 533 -34.16 8.74 -5.63
C THR A 533 -34.35 9.51 -4.34
N ASP A 534 -34.21 8.85 -3.21
CA ASP A 534 -34.23 9.51 -1.90
C ASP A 534 -32.99 10.38 -1.73
N THR A 535 -33.19 11.69 -1.68
CA THR A 535 -32.09 12.67 -1.56
C THR A 535 -31.56 12.78 -0.13
N GLU A 536 -32.27 12.25 0.84
CA GLU A 536 -31.84 12.22 2.25
C GLU A 536 -31.15 10.91 2.62
N ALA A 537 -31.44 9.82 1.88
CA ALA A 537 -30.80 8.53 2.05
C ALA A 537 -29.76 8.31 0.92
N GLY A 538 -28.50 8.10 1.25
CA GLY A 538 -27.44 7.73 0.31
C GLY A 538 -27.22 6.21 0.31
N LEU A 539 -27.02 5.61 -0.87
CA LEU A 539 -26.50 4.24 -0.95
C LEU A 539 -25.00 4.28 -0.69
N PHE A 540 -24.56 3.68 0.41
CA PHE A 540 -23.16 3.61 0.78
C PHE A 540 -22.72 2.16 0.84
N GLU A 541 -21.61 1.84 0.21
CA GLU A 541 -20.91 0.59 0.45
C GLU A 541 -20.02 0.77 1.67
N ALA A 542 -20.36 0.09 2.77
CA ALA A 542 -19.59 0.14 4.00
C ALA A 542 -19.07 -1.26 4.34
N VAL A 543 -17.77 -1.39 4.47
CA VAL A 543 -17.15 -2.59 5.04
C VAL A 543 -17.31 -2.54 6.55
N VAL A 544 -18.15 -3.42 7.10
CA VAL A 544 -18.36 -3.51 8.54
C VAL A 544 -17.11 -4.10 9.18
N ARG A 545 -16.40 -3.28 9.97
CA ARG A 545 -15.16 -3.66 10.68
C ARG A 545 -15.33 -3.73 12.19
N ASN A 546 -16.50 -3.34 12.71
CA ASN A 546 -16.74 -3.41 14.14
C ASN A 546 -16.96 -4.87 14.57
N PRO A 547 -16.06 -5.45 15.40
CA PRO A 547 -16.15 -6.84 15.83
C PRO A 547 -17.46 -7.18 16.55
N ASN A 548 -18.11 -6.17 17.14
CA ASN A 548 -19.39 -6.33 17.81
C ASN A 548 -20.58 -6.45 16.83
N ILE A 549 -20.33 -6.25 15.54
CA ILE A 549 -21.37 -6.29 14.49
C ILE A 549 -21.07 -7.40 13.48
N VAL A 550 -19.78 -7.64 13.21
CA VAL A 550 -19.33 -8.69 12.27
C VAL A 550 -19.75 -10.07 12.77
N GLY A 551 -20.45 -10.82 11.92
CA GLY A 551 -20.92 -12.17 12.24
C GLY A 551 -22.24 -12.22 13.02
N GLN A 552 -22.84 -11.08 13.36
CA GLN A 552 -24.20 -11.05 13.89
C GLN A 552 -25.23 -11.13 12.74
N GLU A 553 -26.38 -11.71 13.02
CA GLU A 553 -27.49 -11.71 12.09
C GLU A 553 -28.04 -10.28 11.94
N LEU A 554 -28.31 -9.84 10.71
CA LEU A 554 -28.71 -8.46 10.41
C LEU A 554 -29.89 -7.97 11.25
N HIS A 555 -30.87 -8.84 11.52
CA HIS A 555 -32.05 -8.47 12.29
C HIS A 555 -31.78 -8.21 13.78
N THR A 556 -30.61 -8.59 14.30
CA THR A 556 -30.24 -8.36 15.70
C THR A 556 -29.45 -7.06 15.90
N LEU A 557 -29.15 -6.32 14.84
CA LEU A 557 -28.38 -5.09 14.91
C LEU A 557 -29.23 -3.95 15.50
N PRO A 558 -28.72 -3.19 16.47
CA PRO A 558 -29.50 -2.17 17.20
C PRO A 558 -29.92 -0.96 16.35
N PHE A 559 -29.43 -0.84 15.14
CA PHE A 559 -29.70 0.25 14.19
C PHE A 559 -30.39 -0.24 12.90
N ILE A 560 -30.84 -1.49 12.86
CA ILE A 560 -31.43 -2.08 11.64
C ILE A 560 -32.66 -1.33 11.15
N ASP A 561 -33.41 -0.75 12.07
CA ASP A 561 -34.61 0.05 11.76
C ASP A 561 -34.27 1.44 11.15
N GLN A 562 -33.01 1.85 11.20
CA GLN A 562 -32.52 3.13 10.66
C GLN A 562 -31.81 2.98 9.33
N ILE A 563 -31.53 1.76 8.89
CA ILE A 563 -30.83 1.47 7.64
C ILE A 563 -31.54 0.37 6.87
N THR A 564 -31.50 0.45 5.55
CA THR A 564 -31.92 -0.64 4.67
C THR A 564 -30.69 -1.32 4.10
N VAL A 565 -30.53 -2.61 4.39
CA VAL A 565 -29.40 -3.40 3.89
C VAL A 565 -29.81 -4.06 2.59
N SER A 566 -29.11 -3.75 1.48
CA SER A 566 -29.21 -4.47 0.22
C SER A 566 -28.02 -5.40 0.04
N ARG A 567 -28.23 -6.52 -0.64
CA ARG A 567 -27.15 -7.45 -0.99
C ARG A 567 -26.29 -6.91 -2.11
#